data_3b4aa2319f80170d6973874cb0dc245b
#
_entry.id   3b4aa2319f80170d6973874cb0dc245b
#
_cell.length_a   1.000
_cell.length_b   1.000
_cell.length_c   1.000
_cell.angle_alpha   90.00
_cell.angle_beta   90.00
_cell.angle_gamma   90.00
#
_symmetry.space_group_name_H-M   'P 1'
#
loop_
_entity.id
_entity.type
_entity.pdbx_description
1 polymer ?
#
loop_
_entity_poly.entity_id
_entity_poly.type
_entity_poly.pdbx_seq_one_letter_code
_entity_poly.pdbx_strand_id
1 'polypeptide(L)'
;MRAILTLFVTGCLLWSCNSPKTKEIAKEEATSTVTPVERGEYLVTVLGCNDCHSPKTMTPTGPAPDPARLLSGFPANEILPPYDAETAKGYVLFNMDLTAATGPWGTSFAANLTPDETGIGNWSEEQFVKALKQGKWMGMDGGRQLLPPMPWQGFANLPDEDVLAIFAYLKSIKPVSNTVPLPIPPKG
;
A
#
# COMPACT_ATOMS: atom_id res chain seq x y z
N MET A 1 53.49 -40.15 -71.49
CA MET A 1 52.21 -39.58 -70.97
C MET A 1 52.41 -39.33 -69.49
N ARG A 2 52.58 -38.05 -69.11
CA ARG A 2 52.85 -37.60 -67.73
C ARG A 2 51.56 -36.95 -67.20
N ALA A 3 51.00 -37.56 -66.18
CA ALA A 3 49.83 -37.00 -65.42
C ALA A 3 50.35 -36.01 -64.38
N ILE A 4 49.90 -34.80 -64.50
CA ILE A 4 50.17 -33.71 -63.53
C ILE A 4 49.00 -33.76 -62.50
N LEU A 5 49.35 -34.06 -61.25
CA LEU A 5 48.42 -34.07 -60.14
C LEU A 5 48.44 -32.70 -59.48
N THR A 6 47.36 -31.94 -59.64
CA THR A 6 47.21 -30.61 -59.10
C THR A 6 46.55 -30.74 -57.67
N LEU A 7 47.31 -30.35 -56.64
CA LEU A 7 46.89 -30.37 -55.28
C LEU A 7 46.14 -29.06 -54.98
N PHE A 8 44.82 -29.15 -54.72
CA PHE A 8 44.00 -28.04 -54.18
C PHE A 8 44.14 -27.95 -52.67
N VAL A 9 44.82 -26.93 -52.19
CA VAL A 9 44.86 -26.60 -50.75
C VAL A 9 43.66 -25.70 -50.45
N THR A 10 42.68 -26.28 -49.77
CA THR A 10 41.49 -25.55 -49.29
C THR A 10 41.84 -24.89 -47.96
N GLY A 11 42.05 -23.58 -47.96
CA GLY A 11 42.27 -22.78 -46.76
C GLY A 11 40.97 -22.59 -46.00
N CYS A 12 40.84 -23.22 -44.82
CA CYS A 12 39.79 -22.93 -43.86
C CYS A 12 40.11 -21.60 -43.16
N LEU A 13 39.39 -20.54 -43.53
CA LEU A 13 39.35 -19.27 -42.78
C LEU A 13 38.53 -19.50 -41.53
N LEU A 14 39.18 -19.65 -40.39
CA LEU A 14 38.52 -19.63 -39.06
C LEU A 14 38.11 -18.19 -38.78
N TRP A 15 36.81 -17.91 -38.97
CA TRP A 15 36.18 -16.67 -38.53
C TRP A 15 35.98 -16.75 -37.02
N SER A 16 36.92 -16.18 -36.28
CA SER A 16 36.78 -16.01 -34.84
C SER A 16 35.66 -15.02 -34.56
N CYS A 17 34.49 -15.52 -34.18
CA CYS A 17 33.43 -14.70 -33.62
C CYS A 17 33.88 -14.14 -32.27
N ASN A 18 34.32 -12.89 -32.28
CA ASN A 18 34.60 -12.15 -31.07
C ASN A 18 33.23 -11.72 -30.46
N SER A 19 32.63 -12.57 -29.60
CA SER A 19 31.43 -12.20 -28.84
C SER A 19 31.78 -11.04 -27.94
N PRO A 20 30.97 -9.93 -27.95
CA PRO A 20 31.18 -8.85 -27.00
C PRO A 20 31.00 -9.43 -25.61
N LYS A 21 32.01 -9.28 -24.75
CA LYS A 21 31.89 -9.56 -23.31
C LYS A 21 30.73 -8.80 -22.78
N THR A 22 29.61 -9.50 -22.51
CA THR A 22 28.53 -8.96 -21.71
C THR A 22 29.16 -8.50 -20.39
N LYS A 23 29.15 -7.19 -20.18
CA LYS A 23 29.50 -6.64 -18.87
C LYS A 23 28.52 -7.29 -17.88
N GLU A 24 29.03 -8.25 -17.13
CA GLU A 24 28.36 -8.75 -15.96
C GLU A 24 28.19 -7.54 -15.04
N ILE A 25 26.95 -7.01 -15.00
CA ILE A 25 26.58 -6.00 -14.02
C ILE A 25 26.72 -6.75 -12.70
N ALA A 26 27.85 -6.56 -12.04
CA ALA A 26 28.03 -7.00 -10.67
C ALA A 26 26.81 -6.45 -9.91
N LYS A 27 25.93 -7.35 -9.48
CA LYS A 27 24.87 -7.04 -8.55
C LYS A 27 25.60 -6.70 -7.26
N GLU A 28 25.94 -5.41 -7.15
CA GLU A 28 26.40 -4.84 -5.90
C GLU A 28 25.23 -5.10 -4.93
N GLU A 29 25.38 -6.10 -4.10
CA GLU A 29 24.56 -6.28 -2.92
C GLU A 29 24.83 -5.04 -2.05
N ALA A 30 24.21 -3.93 -2.45
CA ALA A 30 24.05 -2.81 -1.55
C ALA A 30 23.24 -3.38 -0.37
N THR A 31 23.95 -3.70 0.70
CA THR A 31 23.34 -3.94 2.02
C THR A 31 22.63 -2.63 2.33
N SER A 32 21.36 -2.55 1.91
CA SER A 32 20.51 -1.41 2.16
C SER A 32 20.40 -1.28 3.68
N THR A 33 21.05 -0.29 4.24
CA THR A 33 20.96 0.05 5.65
C THR A 33 19.64 0.75 5.99
N VAL A 34 18.61 0.58 5.13
CA VAL A 34 17.27 1.14 5.33
C VAL A 34 16.68 0.53 6.58
N THR A 35 16.38 1.36 7.54
CA THR A 35 15.74 0.93 8.80
C THR A 35 14.31 0.44 8.54
N PRO A 36 13.73 -0.39 9.44
CA PRO A 36 12.31 -0.77 9.33
C PRO A 36 11.37 0.44 9.25
N VAL A 37 11.66 1.52 9.96
CA VAL A 37 10.84 2.74 9.94
C VAL A 37 10.89 3.42 8.57
N GLU A 38 12.07 3.59 7.99
CA GLU A 38 12.23 4.19 6.64
C GLU A 38 11.57 3.30 5.56
N ARG A 39 11.72 1.98 5.67
CA ARG A 39 11.02 1.03 4.79
C ARG A 39 9.51 1.16 4.93
N GLY A 40 9.01 1.27 6.16
CA GLY A 40 7.59 1.44 6.45
C GLY A 40 7.03 2.76 5.90
N GLU A 41 7.77 3.87 6.04
CA GLU A 41 7.41 5.17 5.46
C GLU A 41 7.25 5.09 3.94
N TYR A 42 8.23 4.49 3.28
CA TYR A 42 8.17 4.25 1.83
C TYR A 42 6.92 3.44 1.46
N LEU A 43 6.66 2.33 2.16
CA LEU A 43 5.51 1.47 1.88
C LEU A 43 4.18 2.18 2.12
N VAL A 44 4.01 2.89 3.24
CA VAL A 44 2.81 3.68 3.54
C VAL A 44 2.54 4.72 2.45
N THR A 45 3.60 5.31 1.90
CA THR A 45 3.50 6.29 0.83
C THR A 45 3.10 5.63 -0.50
N VAL A 46 3.82 4.60 -0.94
CA VAL A 46 3.57 4.00 -2.27
C VAL A 46 2.31 3.14 -2.33
N LEU A 47 1.86 2.59 -1.20
CA LEU A 47 0.60 1.86 -1.10
C LEU A 47 -0.62 2.79 -0.93
N GLY A 48 -0.41 4.11 -0.84
CA GLY A 48 -1.47 5.10 -0.81
C GLY A 48 -2.28 5.13 0.50
N CYS A 49 -1.69 4.75 1.64
CA CYS A 49 -2.41 4.74 2.92
C CYS A 49 -2.95 6.14 3.27
N ASN A 50 -2.17 7.19 2.96
CA ASN A 50 -2.56 8.58 3.17
C ASN A 50 -3.76 9.01 2.31
N ASP A 51 -4.06 8.33 1.20
CA ASP A 51 -5.14 8.73 0.30
C ASP A 51 -6.51 8.62 0.99
N CYS A 52 -6.69 7.58 1.81
CA CYS A 52 -7.93 7.36 2.55
C CYS A 52 -7.80 7.64 4.06
N HIS A 53 -6.62 7.45 4.65
CA HIS A 53 -6.47 7.55 6.10
C HIS A 53 -6.04 8.93 6.60
N SER A 54 -5.91 9.94 5.71
CA SER A 54 -5.59 11.31 6.09
C SER A 54 -6.68 12.27 5.63
N PRO A 55 -7.26 13.10 6.51
CA PRO A 55 -8.07 14.24 6.09
C PRO A 55 -7.30 15.12 5.13
N LYS A 56 -7.99 15.88 4.28
CA LYS A 56 -7.35 16.74 3.29
C LYS A 56 -7.41 18.22 3.70
N THR A 57 -6.44 18.96 3.21
CA THR A 57 -6.42 20.41 3.19
C THR A 57 -6.23 20.90 1.77
N MET A 58 -6.81 22.07 1.43
CA MET A 58 -6.63 22.66 0.11
C MET A 58 -5.26 23.31 0.00
N THR A 59 -4.57 22.97 -1.09
CA THR A 59 -3.30 23.59 -1.48
C THR A 59 -3.44 24.30 -2.82
N PRO A 60 -2.49 25.11 -3.26
CA PRO A 60 -2.52 25.72 -4.59
C PRO A 60 -2.60 24.71 -5.75
N THR A 61 -2.20 23.46 -5.52
CA THR A 61 -2.23 22.37 -6.51
C THR A 61 -3.41 21.40 -6.32
N GLY A 62 -4.32 21.69 -5.39
CA GLY A 62 -5.49 20.87 -5.09
C GLY A 62 -5.46 20.28 -3.66
N PRO A 63 -6.40 19.37 -3.35
CA PRO A 63 -6.45 18.73 -2.03
C PRO A 63 -5.22 17.85 -1.80
N ALA A 64 -4.63 17.95 -0.60
CA ALA A 64 -3.51 17.15 -0.15
C ALA A 64 -3.72 16.67 1.30
N PRO A 65 -3.10 15.58 1.75
CA PRO A 65 -3.16 15.16 3.15
C PRO A 65 -2.78 16.32 4.09
N ASP A 66 -3.60 16.54 5.12
CA ASP A 66 -3.35 17.56 6.13
C ASP A 66 -2.14 17.13 7.00
N PRO A 67 -1.03 17.88 6.99
CA PRO A 67 0.16 17.50 7.76
C PRO A 67 -0.05 17.43 9.28
N ALA A 68 -1.06 18.13 9.80
CA ALA A 68 -1.39 18.11 11.22
C ALA A 68 -2.15 16.83 11.63
N ARG A 69 -2.80 16.15 10.67
CA ARG A 69 -3.69 15.01 10.89
C ARG A 69 -3.37 13.82 9.99
N LEU A 70 -2.10 13.67 9.59
CA LEU A 70 -1.67 12.52 8.79
C LEU A 70 -2.10 11.20 9.45
N LEU A 71 -2.69 10.31 8.65
CA LEU A 71 -3.09 8.96 9.04
C LEU A 71 -4.05 8.89 10.23
N SER A 72 -4.73 9.99 10.58
CA SER A 72 -5.67 10.05 11.71
C SER A 72 -7.07 9.51 11.38
N GLY A 73 -7.34 9.10 10.13
CA GLY A 73 -8.62 8.58 9.71
C GLY A 73 -9.70 9.65 9.49
N PHE A 74 -10.94 9.20 9.42
CA PHE A 74 -12.10 10.10 9.27
C PHE A 74 -12.28 10.97 10.54
N PRO A 75 -12.41 12.30 10.39
CA PRO A 75 -12.55 13.20 11.55
C PRO A 75 -13.83 12.91 12.34
N ALA A 76 -13.70 12.69 13.64
CA ALA A 76 -14.81 12.31 14.53
C ALA A 76 -16.00 13.29 14.51
N ASN A 77 -15.74 14.57 14.28
CA ASN A 77 -16.74 15.66 14.29
C ASN A 77 -17.25 16.03 12.91
N GLU A 78 -16.82 15.33 11.85
CA GLU A 78 -17.29 15.61 10.49
C GLU A 78 -18.68 15.03 10.26
N ILE A 79 -19.56 15.83 9.67
CA ILE A 79 -20.90 15.40 9.27
C ILE A 79 -20.86 15.16 7.75
N LEU A 80 -21.13 13.91 7.36
CA LEU A 80 -21.24 13.61 5.92
C LEU A 80 -22.45 14.28 5.31
N PRO A 81 -22.33 14.79 4.07
CA PRO A 81 -23.49 15.31 3.34
C PRO A 81 -24.50 14.17 3.07
N PRO A 82 -25.77 14.51 2.88
CA PRO A 82 -26.76 13.52 2.47
C PRO A 82 -26.40 12.95 1.08
N TYR A 83 -26.72 11.68 0.89
CA TYR A 83 -26.51 10.97 -0.37
C TYR A 83 -27.79 10.26 -0.81
N ASP A 84 -27.93 10.02 -2.13
CA ASP A 84 -29.02 9.22 -2.67
C ASP A 84 -28.75 7.74 -2.44
N ALA A 85 -29.65 7.06 -1.69
CA ALA A 85 -29.49 5.68 -1.30
C ALA A 85 -29.58 4.71 -2.51
N GLU A 86 -30.37 5.06 -3.55
CA GLU A 86 -30.47 4.21 -4.75
C GLU A 86 -29.16 4.27 -5.55
N THR A 87 -28.57 5.44 -5.68
CA THR A 87 -27.24 5.59 -6.30
C THR A 87 -26.19 4.78 -5.56
N ALA A 88 -26.20 4.76 -4.23
CA ALA A 88 -25.24 4.01 -3.43
C ALA A 88 -25.32 2.48 -3.61
N LYS A 89 -26.42 1.94 -4.16
CA LYS A 89 -26.54 0.50 -4.48
C LYS A 89 -25.65 0.07 -5.64
N GLY A 90 -25.33 0.98 -6.56
CA GLY A 90 -24.56 0.70 -7.78
C GLY A 90 -23.17 1.38 -7.83
N TYR A 91 -22.86 2.24 -6.87
CA TYR A 91 -21.63 3.02 -6.88
C TYR A 91 -20.94 3.02 -5.51
N VAL A 92 -19.68 3.41 -5.51
CA VAL A 92 -18.96 3.80 -4.30
C VAL A 92 -18.89 5.32 -4.27
N LEU A 93 -19.54 5.92 -3.28
CA LEU A 93 -19.57 7.37 -3.08
C LEU A 93 -18.58 7.74 -1.99
N PHE A 94 -17.61 8.57 -2.31
CA PHE A 94 -16.63 9.08 -1.34
C PHE A 94 -17.00 10.48 -0.88
N ASN A 95 -16.66 10.82 0.38
CA ASN A 95 -16.57 12.24 0.78
C ASN A 95 -15.34 12.88 0.09
N MET A 96 -15.25 14.21 0.15
CA MET A 96 -14.20 14.98 -0.53
C MET A 96 -12.79 14.62 -0.05
N ASP A 97 -12.65 14.18 1.19
CA ASP A 97 -11.39 13.80 1.82
C ASP A 97 -10.99 12.34 1.53
N LEU A 98 -11.86 11.55 0.89
CA LEU A 98 -11.73 10.12 0.69
C LEU A 98 -11.67 9.30 1.99
N THR A 99 -11.96 9.92 3.13
CA THR A 99 -11.90 9.27 4.46
C THR A 99 -13.18 8.51 4.83
N ALA A 100 -14.24 8.68 4.05
CA ALA A 100 -15.49 7.91 4.17
C ALA A 100 -15.95 7.42 2.80
N ALA A 101 -16.53 6.22 2.76
CA ALA A 101 -17.07 5.64 1.54
C ALA A 101 -18.42 4.95 1.81
N THR A 102 -19.39 5.22 0.93
CA THR A 102 -20.73 4.63 1.00
C THR A 102 -21.01 3.80 -0.24
N GLY A 103 -21.56 2.62 -0.04
CA GLY A 103 -21.92 1.67 -1.09
C GLY A 103 -22.96 0.65 -0.60
N PRO A 104 -23.12 -0.49 -1.28
CA PRO A 104 -24.07 -1.54 -0.88
C PRO A 104 -23.89 -2.06 0.54
N TRP A 105 -22.69 -1.89 1.12
CA TRP A 105 -22.36 -2.28 2.51
C TRP A 105 -22.76 -1.26 3.58
N GLY A 106 -23.31 -0.12 3.18
CA GLY A 106 -23.51 1.04 4.03
C GLY A 106 -22.36 2.03 3.94
N THR A 107 -22.05 2.73 5.03
CA THR A 107 -20.93 3.69 5.07
C THR A 107 -19.81 3.17 5.95
N SER A 108 -18.61 3.13 5.40
CA SER A 108 -17.36 2.83 6.10
C SER A 108 -16.53 4.08 6.29
N PHE A 109 -15.75 4.11 7.35
CA PHE A 109 -14.86 5.21 7.71
C PHE A 109 -13.43 4.72 7.81
N ALA A 110 -12.48 5.50 7.29
CA ALA A 110 -11.06 5.22 7.38
C ALA A 110 -10.61 5.29 8.85
N ALA A 111 -9.93 4.26 9.32
CA ALA A 111 -9.48 4.15 10.71
C ALA A 111 -8.34 5.13 11.01
N ASN A 112 -8.21 5.50 12.28
CA ASN A 112 -7.04 6.17 12.82
C ASN A 112 -5.87 5.17 12.89
N LEU A 113 -4.82 5.41 12.11
CA LEU A 113 -3.61 4.58 12.06
C LEU A 113 -2.45 5.17 12.88
N THR A 114 -2.68 6.28 13.59
CA THR A 114 -1.64 6.88 14.44
C THR A 114 -1.45 6.08 15.74
N PRO A 115 -0.31 6.23 16.43
CA PRO A 115 -0.03 5.54 17.67
C PRO A 115 -0.75 6.15 18.90
N ASP A 116 -1.88 6.80 18.68
CA ASP A 116 -2.81 7.24 19.73
C ASP A 116 -3.64 6.06 20.23
N GLU A 117 -4.16 6.13 21.47
CA GLU A 117 -5.04 5.10 22.04
C GLU A 117 -6.35 4.93 21.27
N THR A 118 -6.80 5.99 20.57
CA THR A 118 -7.99 5.97 19.69
C THR A 118 -7.68 5.37 18.32
N GLY A 119 -6.40 5.10 18.03
CA GLY A 119 -5.91 4.47 16.82
C GLY A 119 -5.30 3.10 17.10
N ILE A 120 -4.05 2.90 16.63
CA ILE A 120 -3.33 1.64 16.78
C ILE A 120 -2.33 1.65 17.97
N GLY A 121 -2.43 2.64 18.87
CA GLY A 121 -1.49 2.82 19.97
C GLY A 121 -1.31 1.58 20.85
N ASN A 122 -2.40 0.88 21.14
CA ASN A 122 -2.43 -0.30 21.98
C ASN A 122 -2.40 -1.63 21.21
N TRP A 123 -2.21 -1.59 19.86
CA TRP A 123 -2.18 -2.81 19.06
C TRP A 123 -0.84 -3.52 19.17
N SER A 124 -0.89 -4.85 19.15
CA SER A 124 0.29 -5.70 18.93
C SER A 124 0.60 -5.84 17.44
N GLU A 125 1.83 -6.26 17.13
CA GLU A 125 2.25 -6.63 15.77
C GLU A 125 1.32 -7.69 15.17
N GLU A 126 0.98 -8.71 15.94
CA GLU A 126 0.08 -9.79 15.50
C GLU A 126 -1.31 -9.27 15.12
N GLN A 127 -1.88 -8.35 15.92
CA GLN A 127 -3.16 -7.71 15.60
C GLN A 127 -3.07 -6.92 14.29
N PHE A 128 -1.98 -6.17 14.08
CA PHE A 128 -1.78 -5.41 12.87
C PHE A 128 -1.63 -6.31 11.64
N VAL A 129 -0.83 -7.37 11.73
CA VAL A 129 -0.68 -8.37 10.67
C VAL A 129 -2.03 -9.01 10.31
N LYS A 130 -2.82 -9.43 11.31
CA LYS A 130 -4.17 -9.99 11.07
C LYS A 130 -5.10 -8.99 10.39
N ALA A 131 -5.08 -7.73 10.83
CA ALA A 131 -5.90 -6.69 10.22
C ALA A 131 -5.53 -6.48 8.76
N LEU A 132 -4.24 -6.33 8.45
CA LEU A 132 -3.79 -5.98 7.11
C LEU A 132 -3.82 -7.17 6.15
N LYS A 133 -3.37 -8.36 6.57
CA LYS A 133 -3.25 -9.54 5.68
C LYS A 133 -4.51 -10.41 5.63
N GLN A 134 -5.31 -10.44 6.69
CA GLN A 134 -6.52 -11.26 6.75
C GLN A 134 -7.80 -10.42 6.71
N GLY A 135 -7.67 -9.08 6.66
CA GLY A 135 -8.80 -8.17 6.62
C GLY A 135 -9.65 -8.19 7.88
N LYS A 136 -9.08 -8.57 9.03
CA LYS A 136 -9.83 -8.66 10.30
C LYS A 136 -9.94 -7.29 10.97
N TRP A 137 -11.16 -6.86 11.24
CA TRP A 137 -11.39 -5.61 11.95
C TRP A 137 -10.73 -5.66 13.32
N MET A 138 -9.90 -4.66 13.62
CA MET A 138 -9.05 -4.56 14.81
C MET A 138 -8.10 -5.76 15.03
N GLY A 139 -7.82 -6.55 13.99
CA GLY A 139 -6.98 -7.74 14.10
C GLY A 139 -7.51 -8.83 15.03
N MET A 140 -8.82 -8.84 15.31
CA MET A 140 -9.42 -9.78 16.25
C MET A 140 -9.93 -11.04 15.57
N ASP A 141 -9.62 -12.19 16.17
CA ASP A 141 -10.20 -13.46 15.75
C ASP A 141 -11.72 -13.45 15.98
N GLY A 142 -12.49 -13.93 15.00
CA GLY A 142 -13.96 -13.87 15.05
C GLY A 142 -14.56 -12.50 14.73
N GLY A 143 -13.73 -11.45 14.57
CA GLY A 143 -14.18 -10.14 14.14
C GLY A 143 -14.70 -10.14 12.70
N ARG A 144 -15.54 -9.15 12.34
CA ARG A 144 -15.98 -8.94 10.95
C ARG A 144 -14.79 -8.65 10.03
N GLN A 145 -15.00 -8.80 8.74
CA GLN A 145 -14.03 -8.33 7.75
C GLN A 145 -14.00 -6.79 7.69
N LEU A 146 -12.85 -6.24 7.27
CA LEU A 146 -12.74 -4.85 6.89
C LEU A 146 -13.72 -4.58 5.75
N LEU A 147 -14.42 -3.45 5.85
CA LEU A 147 -15.39 -3.04 4.84
C LEU A 147 -14.69 -2.44 3.61
N PRO A 148 -15.32 -2.53 2.43
CA PRO A 148 -14.84 -1.77 1.30
C PRO A 148 -14.79 -0.27 1.62
N PRO A 149 -13.90 0.50 0.96
CA PRO A 149 -13.05 0.11 -0.14
C PRO A 149 -11.64 -0.35 0.28
N MET A 150 -11.37 -0.64 1.57
CA MET A 150 -10.04 -1.05 2.03
C MET A 150 -9.55 -2.29 1.26
N PRO A 151 -8.48 -2.20 0.45
CA PRO A 151 -8.05 -3.25 -0.47
C PRO A 151 -7.13 -4.27 0.22
N TRP A 152 -7.53 -4.77 1.40
CA TRP A 152 -6.71 -5.67 2.22
C TRP A 152 -6.31 -6.95 1.48
N GLN A 153 -7.10 -7.42 0.50
CA GLN A 153 -6.77 -8.60 -0.30
C GLN A 153 -5.46 -8.42 -1.08
N GLY A 154 -5.18 -7.19 -1.55
CA GLY A 154 -3.92 -6.86 -2.18
C GLY A 154 -2.75 -6.93 -1.19
N PHE A 155 -2.97 -6.45 0.03
CA PHE A 155 -1.95 -6.44 1.08
C PHE A 155 -1.68 -7.81 1.69
N ALA A 156 -2.60 -8.78 1.54
CA ALA A 156 -2.40 -10.15 2.00
C ALA A 156 -1.13 -10.82 1.42
N ASN A 157 -0.66 -10.35 0.26
CA ASN A 157 0.52 -10.86 -0.41
C ASN A 157 1.83 -10.14 0.00
N LEU A 158 1.78 -9.12 0.84
CA LEU A 158 3.00 -8.47 1.34
C LEU A 158 3.83 -9.45 2.17
N PRO A 159 5.16 -9.42 2.07
CA PRO A 159 6.03 -10.10 3.02
C PRO A 159 5.75 -9.63 4.45
N ASP A 160 5.87 -10.52 5.43
CA ASP A 160 5.61 -10.16 6.83
C ASP A 160 6.55 -9.06 7.32
N GLU A 161 7.79 -9.06 6.86
CA GLU A 161 8.78 -8.02 7.14
C GLU A 161 8.33 -6.62 6.67
N ASP A 162 7.67 -6.53 5.51
CA ASP A 162 7.12 -5.27 5.00
C ASP A 162 5.91 -4.82 5.82
N VAL A 163 5.05 -5.74 6.25
CA VAL A 163 3.92 -5.42 7.14
C VAL A 163 4.41 -4.92 8.50
N LEU A 164 5.45 -5.55 9.06
CA LEU A 164 6.07 -5.12 10.32
C LEU A 164 6.80 -3.78 10.16
N ALA A 165 7.40 -3.52 9.01
CA ALA A 165 8.00 -2.23 8.70
C ALA A 165 6.94 -1.11 8.65
N ILE A 166 5.79 -1.36 8.00
CA ILE A 166 4.64 -0.45 8.00
C ILE A 166 4.21 -0.16 9.45
N PHE A 167 4.04 -1.20 10.26
CA PHE A 167 3.64 -1.03 11.66
C PHE A 167 4.67 -0.22 12.46
N ALA A 168 5.96 -0.50 12.29
CA ALA A 168 7.04 0.25 12.95
C ALA A 168 6.99 1.75 12.60
N TYR A 169 6.77 2.08 11.32
CA TYR A 169 6.58 3.48 10.90
C TYR A 169 5.35 4.10 11.55
N LEU A 170 4.18 3.45 11.48
CA LEU A 170 2.94 3.94 12.05
C LEU A 170 3.04 4.15 13.57
N LYS A 171 3.85 3.34 14.26
CA LYS A 171 4.13 3.50 15.70
C LYS A 171 5.12 4.63 15.99
N SER A 172 5.88 5.11 15.01
CA SER A 172 6.87 6.16 15.16
C SER A 172 6.36 7.58 14.86
N ILE A 173 5.21 7.70 14.16
CA ILE A 173 4.66 9.00 13.79
C ILE A 173 3.96 9.70 14.96
N LYS A 174 3.63 10.98 14.77
CA LYS A 174 2.92 11.77 15.77
C LYS A 174 1.54 11.18 16.09
N PRO A 175 1.19 10.91 17.35
CA PRO A 175 -0.15 10.49 17.73
C PRO A 175 -1.16 11.62 17.50
N VAL A 176 -2.34 11.25 17.02
CA VAL A 176 -3.48 12.16 16.82
C VAL A 176 -4.70 11.52 17.46
N SER A 177 -5.25 12.15 18.51
CA SER A 177 -6.46 11.67 19.15
C SER A 177 -7.67 11.92 18.26
N ASN A 178 -8.28 10.84 17.76
CA ASN A 178 -9.44 10.89 16.88
C ASN A 178 -10.22 9.56 16.95
N THR A 179 -11.36 9.55 17.63
CA THR A 179 -12.25 8.39 17.72
C THR A 179 -13.13 8.30 16.48
N VAL A 180 -12.70 7.53 15.51
CA VAL A 180 -13.45 7.33 14.27
C VAL A 180 -14.80 6.67 14.54
N PRO A 181 -15.91 7.15 13.93
CA PRO A 181 -17.24 6.56 14.10
C PRO A 181 -17.32 5.09 13.67
N LEU A 182 -18.27 4.36 14.25
CA LEU A 182 -18.59 3.01 13.77
C LEU A 182 -19.26 3.08 12.38
N PRO A 183 -19.07 2.06 11.54
CA PRO A 183 -19.72 1.98 10.24
C PRO A 183 -21.25 2.09 10.36
N ILE A 184 -21.87 2.76 9.38
CA ILE A 184 -23.32 2.89 9.29
C ILE A 184 -23.85 1.77 8.37
N PRO A 185 -24.81 0.94 8.82
CA PRO A 185 -25.42 -0.08 7.98
C PRO A 185 -26.08 0.50 6.72
N PRO A 186 -26.28 -0.30 5.66
CA PRO A 186 -27.00 0.17 4.48
C PRO A 186 -28.43 0.58 4.86
N LYS A 187 -28.91 1.65 4.23
CA LYS A 187 -30.32 2.03 4.33
C LYS A 187 -31.13 1.01 3.52
N GLY A 188 -32.13 0.41 4.11
CA GLY A 188 -33.04 -0.53 3.47
C GLY A 188 -33.88 0.10 2.37
#